data_a2e2fa7d8b825ec07b2ebf9d895fc614
#
_entry.id   a2e2fa7d8b825ec07b2ebf9d895fc614
#
_cell.length_a   1.000
_cell.length_b   1.000
_cell.length_c   1.000
_cell.angle_alpha   90.00
_cell.angle_beta   90.00
_cell.angle_gamma   90.00
#
_symmetry.space_group_name_H-M   'P 1'
#
loop_
_entity.id
_entity.type
_entity.pdbx_description
1 polymer ?
#
loop_
_entity_poly.entity_id
_entity_poly.type
_entity_poly.pdbx_seq_one_letter_code
_entity_poly.pdbx_strand_id
1 'polypeptide(L)'
;MLSRILVVGLVAGFVAGFTLAVIQQFKVAPLIAAAEVYEDAAAQTHDHSAAGANHDHAHAAAAAEPQEWEPAAGLERLAFTLLADLVVAVGFAFVLSGGFAVRQALSGHVPTAWEGFVWGLAGFAAFALAPALGLPPEPPGMVSADIFARQAWWLGTAVATVAGLGAIAFGRGWSWRIAGVVLLVAPHVIGAPLRPEGADAVPASIAAQFVAASLATTALFWIVLGSFGGWLYARIDRRAPSAAG
;
A
#
# COMPACT_ATOMS: atom_id res chain seq x y z
N MET A 1 -10.70 -24.98 9.03
CA MET A 1 -10.53 -23.52 9.02
C MET A 1 -9.16 -23.10 8.50
N LEU A 2 -8.05 -23.54 9.11
CA LEU A 2 -6.68 -23.13 8.72
C LEU A 2 -6.37 -23.38 7.24
N SER A 3 -6.64 -24.58 6.72
CA SER A 3 -6.42 -24.92 5.32
C SER A 3 -7.15 -23.98 4.34
N ARG A 4 -8.35 -23.54 4.72
CA ARG A 4 -9.13 -22.59 3.93
C ARG A 4 -8.46 -21.21 3.88
N ILE A 5 -8.02 -20.69 5.05
CA ILE A 5 -7.25 -19.43 5.11
C ILE A 5 -6.00 -19.51 4.24
N LEU A 6 -5.26 -20.62 4.35
CA LEU A 6 -4.03 -20.81 3.55
C LEU A 6 -4.32 -20.84 2.05
N VAL A 7 -5.30 -21.63 1.61
CA VAL A 7 -5.61 -21.72 0.17
C VAL A 7 -6.14 -20.40 -0.37
N VAL A 8 -7.06 -19.73 0.35
CA VAL A 8 -7.59 -18.44 -0.08
C VAL A 8 -6.49 -17.39 -0.07
N GLY A 9 -5.68 -17.33 0.98
CA GLY A 9 -4.57 -16.39 1.08
C GLY A 9 -3.58 -16.52 -0.07
N LEU A 10 -3.13 -17.74 -0.35
CA LEU A 10 -2.18 -17.98 -1.44
C LEU A 10 -2.79 -17.72 -2.82
N VAL A 11 -3.97 -18.30 -3.12
CA VAL A 11 -4.55 -18.23 -4.47
C VAL A 11 -5.10 -16.84 -4.77
N ALA A 12 -5.87 -16.24 -3.84
CA ALA A 12 -6.42 -14.90 -4.07
C ALA A 12 -5.32 -13.83 -4.03
N GLY A 13 -4.32 -13.99 -3.15
CA GLY A 13 -3.15 -13.12 -3.10
C GLY A 13 -2.35 -13.17 -4.39
N PHE A 14 -2.08 -14.37 -4.92
CA PHE A 14 -1.38 -14.53 -6.20
C PHE A 14 -2.14 -13.87 -7.36
N VAL A 15 -3.44 -14.13 -7.49
CA VAL A 15 -4.26 -13.55 -8.57
C VAL A 15 -4.30 -12.02 -8.47
N ALA A 16 -4.55 -11.49 -7.28
CA ALA A 16 -4.62 -10.04 -7.07
C ALA A 16 -3.26 -9.36 -7.24
N GLY A 17 -2.18 -9.95 -6.71
CA GLY A 17 -0.82 -9.43 -6.82
C GLY A 17 -0.31 -9.45 -8.25
N PHE A 18 -0.54 -10.53 -8.98
CA PHE A 18 -0.21 -10.60 -10.41
C PHE A 18 -0.98 -9.55 -11.23
N THR A 19 -2.28 -9.38 -10.94
CA THR A 19 -3.10 -8.35 -11.59
C THR A 19 -2.56 -6.95 -11.28
N LEU A 20 -2.18 -6.68 -10.03
CA LEU A 20 -1.55 -5.42 -9.62
C LEU A 20 -0.28 -5.17 -10.41
N ALA A 21 0.66 -6.11 -10.40
CA ALA A 21 1.96 -5.98 -11.07
C ALA A 21 1.81 -5.69 -12.57
N VAL A 22 0.89 -6.39 -13.26
CA VAL A 22 0.62 -6.14 -14.68
C VAL A 22 0.12 -4.71 -14.90
N ILE A 23 -0.83 -4.25 -14.10
CA ILE A 23 -1.40 -2.91 -14.29
C ILE A 23 -0.40 -1.81 -13.94
N GLN A 24 0.39 -1.99 -12.87
CA GLN A 24 1.44 -1.06 -12.47
C GLN A 24 2.47 -0.88 -13.58
N GLN A 25 2.84 -1.95 -14.29
CA GLN A 25 3.79 -1.89 -15.40
C GLN A 25 3.34 -0.93 -16.51
N PHE A 26 2.02 -0.80 -16.75
CA PHE A 26 1.49 0.07 -17.80
C PHE A 26 1.06 1.46 -17.30
N LYS A 27 0.77 1.62 -16.01
CA LYS A 27 0.19 2.84 -15.46
C LYS A 27 1.10 3.60 -14.50
N VAL A 28 1.91 2.90 -13.71
CA VAL A 28 2.74 3.49 -12.67
C VAL A 28 4.21 3.55 -13.10
N ALA A 29 4.75 2.46 -13.65
CA ALA A 29 6.16 2.39 -14.06
C ALA A 29 6.57 3.50 -15.06
N PRO A 30 5.77 3.89 -16.06
CA PRO A 30 6.13 5.02 -16.93
C PRO A 30 6.23 6.36 -16.19
N LEU A 31 5.44 6.55 -15.12
CA LEU A 31 5.49 7.77 -14.30
C LEU A 31 6.71 7.79 -13.38
N ILE A 32 7.12 6.60 -12.88
CA ILE A 32 8.38 6.46 -12.14
C ILE A 32 9.54 6.82 -13.06
N ALA A 33 9.62 6.22 -14.25
CA ALA A 33 10.69 6.52 -15.23
C ALA A 33 10.72 7.99 -15.64
N ALA A 34 9.54 8.63 -15.77
CA ALA A 34 9.47 10.06 -16.04
C ALA A 34 9.96 10.91 -14.85
N ALA A 35 9.74 10.49 -13.61
CA ALA A 35 10.20 11.19 -12.42
C ALA A 35 11.71 11.04 -12.21
N GLU A 36 12.28 9.85 -12.46
CA GLU A 36 13.71 9.56 -12.38
C GLU A 36 14.54 10.50 -13.26
N VAL A 37 14.05 10.87 -14.44
CA VAL A 37 14.74 11.86 -15.32
C VAL A 37 14.95 13.21 -14.62
N TYR A 38 13.98 13.65 -13.84
CA TYR A 38 14.09 14.93 -13.11
C TYR A 38 14.97 14.80 -11.87
N GLU A 39 14.94 13.66 -11.19
CA GLU A 39 15.80 13.35 -10.06
C GLU A 39 17.28 13.35 -10.49
N ASP A 40 17.62 12.63 -11.57
CA ASP A 40 18.97 12.58 -12.14
C ASP A 40 19.47 13.97 -12.57
N ALA A 41 18.61 14.78 -13.20
CA ALA A 41 18.95 16.14 -13.60
C ALA A 41 19.24 17.05 -12.39
N ALA A 42 18.49 16.89 -11.31
CA ALA A 42 18.71 17.62 -10.06
C ALA A 42 20.03 17.20 -9.37
N ALA A 43 20.34 15.92 -9.32
CA ALA A 43 21.58 15.40 -8.79
C ALA A 43 22.81 15.95 -9.52
N GLN A 44 22.80 16.01 -10.85
CA GLN A 44 23.88 16.56 -11.68
C GLN A 44 24.12 18.06 -11.42
N THR A 45 23.06 18.85 -11.17
CA THR A 45 23.21 20.29 -10.87
C THR A 45 23.87 20.55 -9.53
N HIS A 46 23.72 19.68 -8.55
CA HIS A 46 24.38 19.76 -7.25
C HIS A 46 25.88 19.45 -7.34
N ASP A 47 26.31 18.49 -8.15
CA ASP A 47 27.71 18.15 -8.37
C ASP A 47 28.51 19.29 -9.03
N HIS A 48 27.93 20.02 -9.99
CA HIS A 48 28.58 21.15 -10.64
C HIS A 48 28.70 22.39 -9.74
N SER A 49 27.84 22.55 -8.74
CA SER A 49 27.93 23.66 -7.78
C SER A 49 29.06 23.47 -6.76
N ALA A 50 29.46 22.24 -6.49
CA ALA A 50 30.60 21.92 -5.60
C ALA A 50 31.96 22.10 -6.28
N ALA A 51 32.05 22.05 -7.60
CA ALA A 51 33.27 22.19 -8.39
C ALA A 51 33.77 23.65 -8.57
N GLY A 52 32.97 24.65 -8.16
CA GLY A 52 33.27 26.08 -8.36
C GLY A 52 34.03 26.77 -7.23
N ALA A 53 34.31 26.14 -6.13
CA ALA A 53 35.07 26.72 -5.00
C ALA A 53 36.51 26.17 -4.95
N ASN A 54 37.42 26.85 -5.63
CA ASN A 54 38.87 26.61 -5.48
C ASN A 54 39.29 26.90 -4.05
N HIS A 55 39.41 25.87 -3.22
CA HIS A 55 40.25 25.86 -2.02
C HIS A 55 41.11 24.60 -2.03
N ASP A 56 42.44 24.81 -2.16
CA ASP A 56 43.46 23.83 -1.93
C ASP A 56 43.38 23.31 -0.48
N HIS A 57 42.69 22.21 -0.27
CA HIS A 57 42.86 21.37 0.91
C HIS A 57 42.97 19.91 0.46
N ALA A 58 44.07 19.29 0.96
CA ALA A 58 44.37 17.89 0.74
C ALA A 58 43.12 17.01 0.88
N HIS A 59 42.78 16.30 -0.21
CA HIS A 59 41.74 15.29 -0.24
C HIS A 59 42.12 14.16 0.72
N ALA A 60 41.61 14.20 1.95
CA ALA A 60 41.27 12.99 2.63
C ALA A 60 40.13 12.38 1.79
N ALA A 61 40.39 11.22 1.20
CA ALA A 61 39.36 10.46 0.47
C ALA A 61 38.16 10.31 1.40
N ALA A 62 37.10 11.07 1.13
CA ALA A 62 35.81 10.84 1.73
C ALA A 62 35.47 9.38 1.33
N ALA A 63 35.33 8.51 2.34
CA ALA A 63 34.88 7.15 2.10
C ALA A 63 33.56 7.26 1.34
N ALA A 64 33.51 6.72 0.12
CA ALA A 64 32.29 6.65 -0.66
C ALA A 64 31.24 5.98 0.25
N GLU A 65 30.13 6.67 0.49
CA GLU A 65 28.99 6.07 1.17
C GLU A 65 28.70 4.74 0.48
N PRO A 66 28.45 3.65 1.23
CA PRO A 66 28.16 2.37 0.62
C PRO A 66 26.96 2.56 -0.31
N GLN A 67 27.17 2.40 -1.60
CA GLN A 67 26.10 2.50 -2.59
C GLN A 67 25.05 1.45 -2.25
N GLU A 68 23.85 1.88 -1.87
CA GLU A 68 22.75 0.98 -1.57
C GLU A 68 22.51 0.10 -2.80
N TRP A 69 22.35 -1.21 -2.57
CA TRP A 69 22.12 -2.15 -3.66
C TRP A 69 20.76 -1.88 -4.30
N GLU A 70 20.74 -1.70 -5.62
CA GLU A 70 19.53 -1.56 -6.42
C GLU A 70 19.48 -2.62 -7.52
N PRO A 71 18.29 -3.17 -7.83
CA PRO A 71 18.16 -4.11 -8.92
C PRO A 71 18.45 -3.43 -10.25
N ALA A 72 19.20 -4.12 -11.14
CA ALA A 72 19.50 -3.60 -12.46
C ALA A 72 18.24 -3.34 -13.28
N ALA A 73 18.29 -2.29 -14.11
CA ALA A 73 17.18 -1.93 -14.98
C ALA A 73 16.76 -3.07 -15.90
N GLY A 74 15.47 -3.15 -16.22
CA GLY A 74 14.93 -4.18 -17.12
C GLY A 74 14.33 -5.37 -16.37
N LEU A 75 14.71 -6.61 -16.77
CA LEU A 75 14.06 -7.83 -16.27
C LEU A 75 14.30 -8.06 -14.78
N GLU A 76 15.45 -7.68 -14.26
CA GLU A 76 15.74 -7.84 -12.84
C GLU A 76 14.84 -6.96 -11.99
N ARG A 77 14.74 -5.66 -12.30
CA ARG A 77 13.84 -4.71 -11.63
C ARG A 77 12.39 -5.18 -11.72
N LEU A 78 11.95 -5.67 -12.88
CA LEU A 78 10.61 -6.23 -13.07
C LEU A 78 10.38 -7.45 -12.18
N ALA A 79 11.33 -8.36 -12.07
CA ALA A 79 11.21 -9.58 -11.26
C ALA A 79 11.10 -9.24 -9.76
N PHE A 80 11.91 -8.30 -9.25
CA PHE A 80 11.85 -7.87 -7.85
C PHE A 80 10.54 -7.12 -7.55
N THR A 81 10.07 -6.27 -8.47
CA THR A 81 8.77 -5.61 -8.34
C THR A 81 7.63 -6.62 -8.26
N LEU A 82 7.59 -7.58 -9.20
CA LEU A 82 6.59 -8.66 -9.19
C LEU A 82 6.64 -9.47 -7.89
N LEU A 83 7.84 -9.83 -7.43
CA LEU A 83 8.02 -10.57 -6.18
C LEU A 83 7.49 -9.77 -4.98
N ALA A 84 7.82 -8.48 -4.88
CA ALA A 84 7.35 -7.61 -3.81
C ALA A 84 5.82 -7.49 -3.82
N ASP A 85 5.22 -7.25 -4.99
CA ASP A 85 3.77 -7.17 -5.15
C ASP A 85 3.07 -8.47 -4.74
N LEU A 86 3.62 -9.63 -5.12
CA LEU A 86 3.07 -10.93 -4.75
C LEU A 86 3.16 -11.18 -3.24
N VAL A 87 4.29 -10.88 -2.61
CA VAL A 87 4.47 -11.06 -1.16
C VAL A 87 3.49 -10.19 -0.38
N VAL A 88 3.37 -8.91 -0.74
CA VAL A 88 2.44 -7.97 -0.12
C VAL A 88 1.00 -8.41 -0.34
N ALA A 89 0.65 -8.81 -1.57
CA ALA A 89 -0.70 -9.27 -1.91
C ALA A 89 -1.11 -10.52 -1.14
N VAL A 90 -0.21 -11.50 -1.01
CA VAL A 90 -0.45 -12.71 -0.21
C VAL A 90 -0.60 -12.36 1.27
N GLY A 91 0.20 -11.43 1.80
CA GLY A 91 0.06 -10.92 3.16
C GLY A 91 -1.32 -10.32 3.42
N PHE A 92 -1.79 -9.42 2.57
CA PHE A 92 -3.13 -8.84 2.69
C PHE A 92 -4.25 -9.87 2.45
N ALA A 93 -4.04 -10.85 1.58
CA ALA A 93 -4.97 -11.94 1.39
C ALA A 93 -5.13 -12.81 2.65
N PHE A 94 -4.05 -13.05 3.39
CA PHE A 94 -4.13 -13.73 4.70
C PHE A 94 -4.89 -12.90 5.73
N VAL A 95 -4.65 -11.60 5.81
CA VAL A 95 -5.40 -10.70 6.70
C VAL A 95 -6.90 -10.75 6.37
N LEU A 96 -7.25 -10.64 5.09
CA LEU A 96 -8.64 -10.65 4.64
C LEU A 96 -9.32 -12.00 4.89
N SER A 97 -8.66 -13.11 4.54
CA SER A 97 -9.20 -14.47 4.77
C SER A 97 -9.29 -14.81 6.24
N GLY A 98 -8.38 -14.32 7.06
CA GLY A 98 -8.46 -14.36 8.52
C GLY A 98 -9.69 -13.63 9.05
N GLY A 99 -9.96 -12.42 8.53
CA GLY A 99 -11.17 -11.66 8.83
C GLY A 99 -12.45 -12.42 8.48
N PHE A 100 -12.50 -13.07 7.33
CA PHE A 100 -13.62 -13.93 6.91
C PHE A 100 -13.81 -15.10 7.89
N ALA A 101 -12.71 -15.74 8.30
CA ALA A 101 -12.76 -16.85 9.25
C ALA A 101 -13.25 -16.43 10.63
N VAL A 102 -12.82 -15.28 11.13
CA VAL A 102 -13.28 -14.70 12.40
C VAL A 102 -14.78 -14.39 12.30
N ARG A 103 -15.23 -13.72 11.22
CA ARG A 103 -16.65 -13.44 11.01
C ARG A 103 -17.48 -14.72 10.98
N GLN A 104 -17.03 -15.74 10.27
CA GLN A 104 -17.70 -17.03 10.21
C GLN A 104 -17.76 -17.70 11.60
N ALA A 105 -16.67 -17.66 12.37
CA ALA A 105 -16.64 -18.22 13.72
C ALA A 105 -17.60 -17.53 14.70
N LEU A 106 -17.77 -16.21 14.57
CA LEU A 106 -18.63 -15.41 15.47
C LEU A 106 -20.10 -15.41 15.07
N SER A 107 -20.44 -15.53 13.79
CA SER A 107 -21.81 -15.38 13.30
C SER A 107 -22.35 -16.59 12.54
N GLY A 108 -21.53 -17.59 12.26
CA GLY A 108 -21.88 -18.73 11.38
C GLY A 108 -21.98 -18.35 9.89
N HIS A 109 -21.84 -17.06 9.55
CA HIS A 109 -22.05 -16.56 8.19
C HIS A 109 -20.80 -16.70 7.34
N VAL A 110 -20.94 -17.37 6.20
CA VAL A 110 -19.87 -17.51 5.20
C VAL A 110 -19.96 -16.33 4.22
N PRO A 111 -18.89 -15.55 4.05
CA PRO A 111 -18.92 -14.39 3.18
C PRO A 111 -19.16 -14.78 1.72
N THR A 112 -19.92 -13.95 1.02
CA THR A 112 -20.16 -14.03 -0.42
C THR A 112 -19.09 -13.24 -1.20
N ALA A 113 -19.09 -13.37 -2.55
CA ALA A 113 -18.24 -12.52 -3.40
C ALA A 113 -18.54 -11.02 -3.22
N TRP A 114 -19.82 -10.66 -3.05
CA TRP A 114 -20.24 -9.28 -2.81
C TRP A 114 -19.75 -8.75 -1.46
N GLU A 115 -19.88 -9.53 -0.43
CA GLU A 115 -19.33 -9.15 0.88
C GLU A 115 -17.80 -9.06 0.83
N GLY A 116 -17.15 -9.98 0.11
CA GLY A 116 -15.71 -9.90 -0.16
C GLY A 116 -15.34 -8.59 -0.87
N PHE A 117 -16.11 -8.15 -1.86
CA PHE A 117 -15.92 -6.84 -2.50
C PHE A 117 -16.01 -5.68 -1.49
N VAL A 118 -17.01 -5.68 -0.61
CA VAL A 118 -17.16 -4.65 0.44
C VAL A 118 -15.97 -4.67 1.41
N TRP A 119 -15.50 -5.85 1.80
CA TRP A 119 -14.30 -6.00 2.63
C TRP A 119 -13.04 -5.52 1.89
N GLY A 120 -12.94 -5.76 0.59
CA GLY A 120 -11.88 -5.22 -0.25
C GLY A 120 -11.90 -3.70 -0.28
N LEU A 121 -13.07 -3.07 -0.47
CA LEU A 121 -13.19 -1.61 -0.38
C LEU A 121 -12.82 -1.06 1.01
N ALA A 122 -13.17 -1.77 2.08
CA ALA A 122 -12.75 -1.41 3.43
C ALA A 122 -11.23 -1.51 3.61
N GLY A 123 -10.60 -2.54 3.03
CA GLY A 123 -9.15 -2.68 2.98
C GLY A 123 -8.48 -1.53 2.20
N PHE A 124 -8.99 -1.20 1.01
CA PHE A 124 -8.53 -0.04 0.26
C PHE A 124 -8.63 1.25 1.06
N ALA A 125 -9.78 1.47 1.69
CA ALA A 125 -10.00 2.66 2.52
C ALA A 125 -8.99 2.73 3.68
N ALA A 126 -8.71 1.61 4.35
CA ALA A 126 -7.86 1.57 5.54
C ALA A 126 -6.36 1.66 5.20
N PHE A 127 -5.89 0.92 4.20
CA PHE A 127 -4.46 0.75 3.93
C PHE A 127 -3.92 1.67 2.82
N ALA A 128 -4.79 2.29 2.03
CA ALA A 128 -4.39 3.17 0.95
C ALA A 128 -5.06 4.55 1.01
N LEU A 129 -6.40 4.62 0.95
CA LEU A 129 -7.11 5.89 0.79
C LEU A 129 -6.97 6.81 2.01
N ALA A 130 -7.26 6.31 3.21
CA ALA A 130 -7.17 7.14 4.42
C ALA A 130 -5.74 7.65 4.68
N PRO A 131 -4.68 6.79 4.63
CA PRO A 131 -3.32 7.29 4.71
C PRO A 131 -2.95 8.30 3.61
N ALA A 132 -3.41 8.11 2.38
CA ALA A 132 -3.12 9.02 1.26
C ALA A 132 -3.70 10.42 1.40
N LEU A 133 -4.69 10.63 2.27
CA LEU A 133 -5.22 11.97 2.57
C LEU A 133 -4.20 12.87 3.29
N GLY A 134 -3.23 12.27 3.99
CA GLY A 134 -2.16 13.02 4.67
C GLY A 134 -0.77 12.75 4.09
N LEU A 135 -0.53 11.52 3.64
CA LEU A 135 0.71 11.07 3.00
C LEU A 135 0.38 10.44 1.64
N PRO A 136 0.13 11.24 0.60
CA PRO A 136 -0.11 10.70 -0.74
C PRO A 136 1.11 9.92 -1.24
N PRO A 137 0.96 8.96 -2.16
CA PRO A 137 2.09 8.31 -2.83
C PRO A 137 3.00 9.35 -3.50
N GLU A 138 4.30 9.24 -3.26
CA GLU A 138 5.31 10.16 -3.78
C GLU A 138 6.17 9.43 -4.82
N PRO A 139 6.36 9.97 -6.04
CA PRO A 139 7.32 9.44 -7.00
C PRO A 139 8.77 9.76 -6.56
N PRO A 140 9.79 9.10 -7.15
CA PRO A 140 11.20 9.44 -6.93
C PRO A 140 11.49 10.93 -7.13
N GLY A 141 12.49 11.48 -6.44
CA GLY A 141 12.89 12.89 -6.55
C GLY A 141 12.01 13.89 -5.80
N MET A 142 11.06 13.44 -4.97
CA MET A 142 10.30 14.30 -4.08
C MET A 142 10.90 14.35 -2.66
N VAL A 143 10.86 15.54 -2.05
CA VAL A 143 11.27 15.72 -0.65
C VAL A 143 10.24 15.10 0.27
N SER A 144 10.66 14.08 1.03
CA SER A 144 9.78 13.31 1.91
C SER A 144 10.01 13.65 3.39
N ALA A 145 8.97 13.50 4.21
CA ALA A 145 9.10 13.57 5.66
C ALA A 145 9.89 12.37 6.21
N ASP A 146 10.34 12.47 7.47
CA ASP A 146 11.08 11.40 8.15
C ASP A 146 10.36 10.04 8.02
N ILE A 147 11.13 9.00 7.68
CA ILE A 147 10.59 7.67 7.36
C ILE A 147 9.88 7.04 8.55
N PHE A 148 10.42 7.17 9.78
CA PHE A 148 9.80 6.58 10.97
C PHE A 148 8.51 7.30 11.34
N ALA A 149 8.48 8.63 11.21
CA ALA A 149 7.27 9.43 11.44
C ALA A 149 6.18 9.08 10.41
N ARG A 150 6.54 8.90 9.13
CA ARG A 150 5.61 8.46 8.06
C ARG A 150 5.04 7.09 8.35
N GLN A 151 5.89 6.12 8.69
CA GLN A 151 5.47 4.76 9.01
C GLN A 151 4.55 4.71 10.23
N ALA A 152 4.91 5.41 11.30
CA ALA A 152 4.11 5.47 12.53
C ALA A 152 2.72 6.09 12.26
N TRP A 153 2.67 7.22 11.53
CA TRP A 153 1.41 7.87 11.18
C TRP A 153 0.56 7.02 10.24
N TRP A 154 1.18 6.39 9.23
CA TRP A 154 0.51 5.49 8.31
C TRP A 154 -0.12 4.30 9.06
N LEU A 155 0.65 3.65 9.93
CA LEU A 155 0.15 2.52 10.71
C LEU A 155 -0.97 2.94 11.66
N GLY A 156 -0.81 4.07 12.36
CA GLY A 156 -1.84 4.62 13.25
C GLY A 156 -3.14 4.92 12.49
N THR A 157 -3.05 5.53 11.29
CA THR A 157 -4.20 5.82 10.43
C THR A 157 -4.87 4.54 9.93
N ALA A 158 -4.09 3.55 9.48
CA ALA A 158 -4.63 2.27 9.03
C ALA A 158 -5.37 1.54 10.16
N VAL A 159 -4.77 1.44 11.34
CA VAL A 159 -5.40 0.81 12.52
C VAL A 159 -6.66 1.55 12.95
N ALA A 160 -6.62 2.88 13.03
CA ALA A 160 -7.77 3.69 13.37
C ALA A 160 -8.91 3.52 12.35
N THR A 161 -8.57 3.44 11.05
CA THR A 161 -9.56 3.23 9.99
C THR A 161 -10.19 1.84 10.06
N VAL A 162 -9.40 0.80 10.26
CA VAL A 162 -9.91 -0.59 10.45
C VAL A 162 -10.84 -0.65 11.66
N ALA A 163 -10.41 -0.10 12.80
CA ALA A 163 -11.21 -0.07 14.02
C ALA A 163 -12.50 0.76 13.86
N GLY A 164 -12.39 1.92 13.20
CA GLY A 164 -13.51 2.81 12.91
C GLY A 164 -14.56 2.17 12.02
N LEU A 165 -14.13 1.59 10.89
CA LEU A 165 -15.02 0.84 9.99
C LEU A 165 -15.63 -0.38 10.68
N GLY A 166 -14.85 -1.10 11.49
CA GLY A 166 -15.33 -2.22 12.29
C GLY A 166 -16.39 -1.79 13.32
N ALA A 167 -16.18 -0.68 14.01
CA ALA A 167 -17.14 -0.13 14.97
C ALA A 167 -18.46 0.27 14.29
N ILE A 168 -18.40 0.87 13.10
CA ILE A 168 -19.58 1.26 12.32
C ILE A 168 -20.32 0.02 11.80
N ALA A 169 -19.59 -0.98 11.28
CA ALA A 169 -20.19 -2.13 10.61
C ALA A 169 -20.75 -3.17 11.59
N PHE A 170 -20.08 -3.39 12.74
CA PHE A 170 -20.41 -4.47 13.68
C PHE A 170 -20.87 -3.99 15.04
N GLY A 171 -20.66 -2.72 15.36
CA GLY A 171 -21.11 -2.13 16.62
C GLY A 171 -22.63 -1.99 16.69
N ARG A 172 -23.17 -2.13 17.92
CA ARG A 172 -24.61 -1.98 18.19
C ARG A 172 -24.90 -0.63 18.85
N GLY A 173 -25.81 0.11 18.22
CA GLY A 173 -26.25 1.40 18.75
C GLY A 173 -25.44 2.58 18.21
N TRP A 174 -25.92 3.78 18.54
CA TRP A 174 -25.40 5.02 17.98
C TRP A 174 -23.99 5.40 18.49
N SER A 175 -23.70 5.01 19.73
CA SER A 175 -22.39 5.26 20.35
C SER A 175 -21.23 4.63 19.57
N TRP A 176 -21.40 3.39 19.07
CA TRP A 176 -20.39 2.73 18.26
C TRP A 176 -20.18 3.42 16.90
N ARG A 177 -21.25 3.95 16.31
CA ARG A 177 -21.15 4.71 15.06
C ARG A 177 -20.39 6.03 15.27
N ILE A 178 -20.70 6.75 16.37
CA ILE A 178 -19.96 7.96 16.73
C ILE A 178 -18.49 7.63 16.99
N ALA A 179 -18.20 6.61 17.79
CA ALA A 179 -16.82 6.18 18.06
C ALA A 179 -16.08 5.82 16.76
N GLY A 180 -16.75 5.11 15.83
CA GLY A 180 -16.19 4.79 14.54
C GLY A 180 -15.85 6.02 13.70
N VAL A 181 -16.74 7.00 13.63
CA VAL A 181 -16.48 8.28 12.93
C VAL A 181 -15.32 9.03 13.58
N VAL A 182 -15.28 9.10 14.91
CA VAL A 182 -14.17 9.73 15.64
C VAL A 182 -12.84 9.07 15.29
N LEU A 183 -12.78 7.73 15.27
CA LEU A 183 -11.58 6.99 14.89
C LEU A 183 -11.15 7.26 13.44
N LEU A 184 -12.08 7.39 12.51
CA LEU A 184 -11.77 7.72 11.11
C LEU A 184 -11.19 9.14 10.96
N VAL A 185 -11.68 10.09 11.75
CA VAL A 185 -11.29 11.50 11.64
C VAL A 185 -10.03 11.83 12.46
N ALA A 186 -9.82 11.16 13.59
CA ALA A 186 -8.77 11.49 14.54
C ALA A 186 -7.36 11.59 13.93
N PRO A 187 -6.86 10.66 13.09
CA PRO A 187 -5.54 10.78 12.50
C PRO A 187 -5.38 12.04 11.63
N HIS A 188 -6.43 12.44 10.95
CA HIS A 188 -6.42 13.63 10.07
C HIS A 188 -6.48 14.94 10.85
N VAL A 189 -7.10 14.95 12.02
CA VAL A 189 -7.07 16.10 12.94
C VAL A 189 -5.69 16.22 13.59
N ILE A 190 -5.04 15.10 13.94
CA ILE A 190 -3.67 15.09 14.45
C ILE A 190 -2.70 15.62 13.38
N GLY A 191 -2.95 15.30 12.13
CA GLY A 191 -2.13 15.70 10.98
C GLY A 191 -1.01 14.72 10.66
N ALA A 192 -0.65 14.66 9.38
CA ALA A 192 0.48 13.88 8.90
C ALA A 192 1.81 14.58 9.22
N PRO A 193 2.94 13.85 9.26
CA PRO A 193 4.25 14.45 9.41
C PRO A 193 4.53 15.50 8.34
N LEU A 194 5.06 16.65 8.77
CA LEU A 194 5.40 17.74 7.86
C LEU A 194 6.62 17.37 7.03
N ARG A 195 6.56 17.72 5.76
CA ARG A 195 7.71 17.63 4.85
C ARG A 195 8.73 18.72 5.20
N PRO A 196 10.04 18.44 5.12
CA PRO A 196 11.06 19.49 5.24
C PRO A 196 10.89 20.53 4.13
N GLU A 197 11.38 21.74 4.40
CA GLU A 197 11.47 22.77 3.36
C GLU A 197 12.45 22.32 2.27
N GLY A 198 12.04 22.41 1.01
CA GLY A 198 12.86 22.03 -0.13
C GLY A 198 12.02 22.07 -1.40
N ALA A 199 12.69 22.19 -2.54
CA ALA A 199 12.04 22.11 -3.84
C ALA A 199 12.01 20.66 -4.32
N ASP A 200 10.84 20.19 -4.71
CA ASP A 200 10.71 18.90 -5.40
C ASP A 200 11.39 18.98 -6.76
N ALA A 201 12.16 17.96 -7.12
CA ALA A 201 12.77 17.88 -8.45
C ALA A 201 11.69 17.60 -9.52
N VAL A 202 10.62 16.93 -9.14
CA VAL A 202 9.57 16.45 -10.05
C VAL A 202 8.46 17.48 -10.24
N PRO A 203 8.01 17.75 -11.49
CA PRO A 203 6.86 18.61 -11.75
C PRO A 203 5.59 18.14 -11.06
N ALA A 204 4.82 19.08 -10.51
CA ALA A 204 3.56 18.78 -9.80
C ALA A 204 2.55 17.99 -10.65
N SER A 205 2.57 18.15 -11.97
CA SER A 205 1.71 17.40 -12.89
C SER A 205 2.05 15.89 -12.93
N ILE A 206 3.33 15.52 -12.86
CA ILE A 206 3.77 14.13 -12.81
C ILE A 206 3.43 13.55 -11.43
N ALA A 207 3.70 14.29 -10.35
CA ALA A 207 3.35 13.87 -9.00
C ALA A 207 1.84 13.61 -8.86
N ALA A 208 0.98 14.49 -9.38
CA ALA A 208 -0.48 14.31 -9.35
C ALA A 208 -0.94 13.08 -10.16
N GLN A 209 -0.34 12.85 -11.34
CA GLN A 209 -0.64 11.66 -12.14
C GLN A 209 -0.20 10.38 -11.43
N PHE A 210 0.96 10.40 -10.76
CA PHE A 210 1.47 9.28 -9.99
C PHE A 210 0.54 8.93 -8.81
N VAL A 211 0.07 9.92 -8.05
CA VAL A 211 -0.93 9.73 -6.98
C VAL A 211 -2.19 9.07 -7.53
N ALA A 212 -2.75 9.63 -8.61
CA ALA A 212 -3.98 9.12 -9.21
C ALA A 212 -3.82 7.69 -9.73
N ALA A 213 -2.72 7.39 -10.46
CA ALA A 213 -2.43 6.06 -10.98
C ALA A 213 -2.19 5.04 -9.85
N SER A 214 -1.43 5.40 -8.82
CA SER A 214 -1.14 4.54 -7.67
C SER A 214 -2.41 4.19 -6.88
N LEU A 215 -3.25 5.18 -6.59
CA LEU A 215 -4.52 4.93 -5.88
C LEU A 215 -5.50 4.12 -6.72
N ALA A 216 -5.61 4.39 -8.02
CA ALA A 216 -6.52 3.65 -8.90
C ALA A 216 -6.10 2.17 -9.05
N THR A 217 -4.80 1.91 -9.22
CA THR A 217 -4.28 0.54 -9.32
C THR A 217 -4.43 -0.22 -8.01
N THR A 218 -4.17 0.45 -6.88
CA THR A 218 -4.38 -0.12 -5.54
C THR A 218 -5.86 -0.39 -5.24
N ALA A 219 -6.78 0.50 -5.65
CA ALA A 219 -8.22 0.25 -5.54
C ALA A 219 -8.64 -1.00 -6.30
N LEU A 220 -8.16 -1.15 -7.53
CA LEU A 220 -8.45 -2.34 -8.35
C LEU A 220 -7.88 -3.62 -7.72
N PHE A 221 -6.65 -3.56 -7.19
CA PHE A 221 -6.07 -4.67 -6.42
C PHE A 221 -6.99 -5.12 -5.29
N TRP A 222 -7.47 -4.20 -4.47
CA TRP A 222 -8.35 -4.52 -3.35
C TRP A 222 -9.72 -5.05 -3.78
N ILE A 223 -10.26 -4.53 -4.89
CA ILE A 223 -11.51 -5.04 -5.48
C ILE A 223 -11.34 -6.49 -5.93
N VAL A 224 -10.26 -6.80 -6.64
CA VAL A 224 -9.96 -8.17 -7.10
C VAL A 224 -9.73 -9.08 -5.91
N LEU A 225 -8.87 -8.67 -4.97
CA LEU A 225 -8.54 -9.44 -3.78
C LEU A 225 -9.79 -9.77 -2.95
N GLY A 226 -10.61 -8.77 -2.68
CA GLY A 226 -11.82 -8.93 -1.88
C GLY A 226 -12.87 -9.80 -2.58
N SER A 227 -13.23 -9.47 -3.81
CA SER A 227 -14.25 -10.18 -4.56
C SER A 227 -13.89 -11.63 -4.81
N PHE A 228 -12.69 -11.86 -5.34
CA PHE A 228 -12.20 -13.20 -5.63
C PHE A 228 -11.93 -14.01 -4.35
N GLY A 229 -11.35 -13.38 -3.34
CA GLY A 229 -11.13 -14.00 -2.03
C GLY A 229 -12.43 -14.44 -1.36
N GLY A 230 -13.47 -13.60 -1.33
CA GLY A 230 -14.77 -13.93 -0.80
C GLY A 230 -15.45 -15.07 -1.57
N TRP A 231 -15.41 -15.00 -2.90
CA TRP A 231 -15.92 -16.07 -3.77
C TRP A 231 -15.21 -17.40 -3.52
N LEU A 232 -13.89 -17.39 -3.48
CA LEU A 232 -13.08 -18.59 -3.27
C LEU A 232 -13.32 -19.19 -1.88
N TYR A 233 -13.39 -18.34 -0.86
CA TYR A 233 -13.68 -18.74 0.51
C TYR A 233 -15.01 -19.47 0.62
N ALA A 234 -16.08 -18.91 0.04
CA ALA A 234 -17.40 -19.52 0.00
C ALA A 234 -17.43 -20.84 -0.81
N ARG A 235 -16.65 -20.91 -1.91
CA ARG A 235 -16.58 -22.11 -2.74
C ARG A 235 -15.92 -23.28 -2.03
N ILE A 236 -14.86 -23.02 -1.27
CA ILE A 236 -14.16 -24.04 -0.49
C ILE A 236 -15.04 -24.51 0.68
N ASP A 237 -15.78 -23.59 1.32
CA ASP A 237 -16.69 -23.93 2.42
C ASP A 237 -17.76 -24.93 1.97
N ARG A 238 -18.41 -24.68 0.85
CA ARG A 238 -19.45 -25.57 0.28
C ARG A 238 -18.93 -26.95 -0.12
N ARG A 239 -17.64 -27.12 -0.32
CA ARG A 239 -17.02 -28.42 -0.66
C ARG A 239 -16.51 -29.19 0.55
N ALA A 240 -16.46 -28.55 1.72
CA ALA A 240 -16.09 -29.25 2.94
C ALA A 240 -17.19 -30.27 3.27
N PRO A 241 -16.86 -31.57 3.49
CA PRO A 241 -17.86 -32.54 3.92
C PRO A 241 -18.54 -32.02 5.18
N SER A 242 -19.88 -32.00 5.22
CA SER A 242 -20.60 -31.79 6.47
C SER A 242 -20.07 -32.84 7.44
N ALA A 243 -19.51 -32.42 8.57
CA ALA A 243 -19.25 -33.33 9.68
C ALA A 243 -20.62 -33.82 10.17
N ALA A 244 -21.15 -34.84 9.48
CA ALA A 244 -22.35 -35.56 9.88
C ALA A 244 -21.89 -36.65 10.83
N GLY A 245 -22.32 -36.56 12.05
CA GLY A 245 -22.12 -37.55 13.10
C GLY A 245 -22.36 -36.95 14.46
#